data_6e2e839ae0599cc1ec18296ef2905026
#
_entry.id   6e2e839ae0599cc1ec18296ef2905026
#
_cell.length_a   1.000
_cell.length_b   1.000
_cell.length_c   1.000
_cell.angle_alpha   90.00
_cell.angle_beta   90.00
_cell.angle_gamma   90.00
#
_symmetry.space_group_name_H-M   'P 1'
#
loop_
_entity.id
_entity.type
_entity.pdbx_description
1 polymer ?
#
loop_
_entity_poly.entity_id
_entity_poly.type
_entity_poly.pdbx_seq_one_letter_code
_entity_poly.pdbx_strand_id
1 'polypeptide(L)'
;MKHVIIYTDGACSINPGVGGWGAVLIYGKRRRELSGSEAQTTNNRMELTAVIEAVKALNQPCEIDVFTDSSYVCNAFKNGWIWNWLRNGWKTANKHPVENQDLWQELLACIKIHKVNWNKVKGHADNEYNNRRDKLATTAVAELKKKIETEKQERAKDSKNKSDESGAETV
;
A
#
# COMPACT_ATOMS: atom_id res chain seq x y z
N MET A 1 0.36 -23.94 13.25
CA MET A 1 0.07 -22.76 12.42
C MET A 1 0.57 -22.95 11.00
N LYS A 2 -0.20 -22.53 10.02
CA LYS A 2 0.29 -22.49 8.64
C LYS A 2 1.37 -21.41 8.50
N HIS A 3 2.39 -21.70 7.71
CA HIS A 3 3.48 -20.78 7.43
C HIS A 3 3.26 -20.13 6.06
N VAL A 4 3.16 -18.81 6.03
CA VAL A 4 2.91 -18.05 4.82
C VAL A 4 4.06 -17.07 4.60
N ILE A 5 4.53 -16.97 3.37
CA ILE A 5 5.54 -15.98 2.97
C ILE A 5 4.83 -14.88 2.20
N ILE A 6 5.10 -13.63 2.56
CA ILE A 6 4.50 -12.46 1.93
C ILE A 6 5.59 -11.50 1.47
N TYR A 7 5.54 -11.14 0.18
CA TYR A 7 6.38 -10.09 -0.40
C TYR A 7 5.50 -8.88 -0.68
N THR A 8 5.87 -7.71 -0.18
CA THR A 8 5.08 -6.48 -0.31
C THR A 8 5.90 -5.33 -0.88
N ASP A 9 5.24 -4.44 -1.62
CA ASP A 9 5.83 -3.22 -2.14
C ASP A 9 4.78 -2.11 -2.27
N GLY A 10 5.23 -0.88 -2.11
CA GLY A 10 4.43 0.31 -2.33
C GLY A 10 5.17 1.28 -3.26
N ALA A 11 4.43 1.97 -4.08
CA ALA A 11 4.97 2.94 -5.03
C ALA A 11 4.10 4.20 -5.06
N CYS A 12 4.73 5.34 -5.25
CA CYS A 12 4.03 6.60 -5.43
C CYS A 12 4.75 7.41 -6.51
N SER A 13 4.02 7.86 -7.52
CA SER A 13 4.62 8.53 -8.68
C SER A 13 5.17 9.91 -8.34
N ILE A 14 4.45 10.63 -7.48
CA ILE A 14 4.86 11.90 -6.87
C ILE A 14 4.44 11.76 -5.42
N ASN A 15 5.29 12.10 -4.50
CA ASN A 15 5.04 11.90 -3.07
C ASN A 15 4.73 13.24 -2.38
N PRO A 16 3.42 13.63 -2.11
CA PRO A 16 2.22 12.84 -2.29
C PRO A 16 1.67 12.85 -3.73
N GLY A 17 0.85 11.85 -4.06
CA GLY A 17 0.19 11.74 -5.37
C GLY A 17 -0.43 10.38 -5.58
N VAL A 18 -0.56 9.98 -6.84
CA VAL A 18 -1.10 8.67 -7.20
C VAL A 18 -0.12 7.58 -6.75
N GLY A 19 -0.60 6.64 -5.97
CA GLY A 19 0.19 5.52 -5.48
C GLY A 19 -0.47 4.18 -5.73
N GLY A 20 0.32 3.14 -5.61
CA GLY A 20 -0.13 1.77 -5.74
C GLY A 20 0.66 0.84 -4.83
N TRP A 21 0.14 -0.34 -4.62
CA TRP A 21 0.77 -1.36 -3.81
C TRP A 21 0.61 -2.73 -4.45
N GLY A 22 1.51 -3.63 -4.13
CA GLY A 22 1.46 -5.01 -4.57
C GLY A 22 1.89 -5.97 -3.48
N ALA A 23 1.34 -7.16 -3.50
CA ALA A 23 1.70 -8.23 -2.57
C ALA A 23 1.64 -9.58 -3.26
N VAL A 24 2.59 -10.44 -2.92
CA VAL A 24 2.61 -11.84 -3.34
C VAL A 24 2.60 -12.70 -2.10
N LEU A 25 1.58 -13.56 -1.98
CA LEU A 25 1.41 -14.47 -0.86
C LEU A 25 1.71 -15.89 -1.32
N ILE A 26 2.53 -16.60 -0.56
CA ILE A 26 2.95 -17.96 -0.91
C ILE A 26 2.68 -18.89 0.28
N TYR A 27 1.90 -19.92 0.02
CA TYR A 27 1.68 -21.01 0.95
C TYR A 27 1.94 -22.36 0.24
N GLY A 28 3.08 -22.99 0.54
CA GLY A 28 3.52 -24.19 -0.15
C GLY A 28 3.66 -23.94 -1.66
N LYS A 29 2.88 -24.64 -2.45
CA LYS A 29 2.84 -24.47 -3.92
C LYS A 29 1.80 -23.46 -4.38
N ARG A 30 0.96 -22.94 -3.47
CA ARG A 30 -0.08 -21.96 -3.79
C ARG A 30 0.50 -20.56 -3.77
N ARG A 31 0.07 -19.77 -4.73
CA ARG A 31 0.48 -18.37 -4.88
C ARG A 31 -0.75 -17.51 -5.12
N ARG A 32 -0.81 -16.38 -4.42
CA ARG A 32 -1.86 -15.38 -4.62
C ARG A 32 -1.21 -14.02 -4.78
N GLU A 33 -1.70 -13.25 -5.72
CA GLU A 33 -1.24 -11.89 -5.97
C GLU A 33 -2.35 -10.90 -5.67
N LEU A 34 -2.01 -9.80 -5.00
CA LEU A 34 -2.92 -8.71 -4.67
C LEU A 34 -2.30 -7.39 -5.11
N SER A 35 -3.13 -6.45 -5.50
CA SER A 35 -2.68 -5.10 -5.80
C SER A 35 -3.82 -4.11 -5.61
N GLY A 36 -3.47 -2.84 -5.47
CA GLY A 36 -4.43 -1.76 -5.34
C GLY A 36 -3.77 -0.42 -5.56
N SER A 37 -4.58 0.63 -5.58
CA SER A 37 -4.10 1.99 -5.84
C SER A 37 -4.96 3.02 -5.12
N GLU A 38 -4.38 4.21 -4.90
CA GLU A 38 -5.05 5.36 -4.33
C GLU A 38 -4.66 6.62 -5.10
N ALA A 39 -5.62 7.53 -5.30
CA ALA A 39 -5.41 8.75 -6.08
C ALA A 39 -4.51 9.77 -5.37
N GLN A 40 -4.56 9.81 -4.04
CA GLN A 40 -3.79 10.75 -3.22
C GLN A 40 -3.22 10.04 -2.02
N THR A 41 -1.93 9.72 -2.06
CA THR A 41 -1.26 8.95 -1.02
C THR A 41 0.25 9.23 -1.01
N THR A 42 0.99 8.45 -0.22
CA THR A 42 2.45 8.53 -0.11
C THR A 42 3.07 7.14 -0.23
N ASN A 43 4.37 7.07 -0.47
CA ASN A 43 5.10 5.80 -0.48
C ASN A 43 4.90 5.02 0.83
N ASN A 44 5.06 5.69 1.97
CA ASN A 44 4.94 5.03 3.27
C ASN A 44 3.53 4.47 3.50
N ARG A 45 2.50 5.20 3.09
CA ARG A 45 1.12 4.70 3.20
C ARG A 45 0.90 3.47 2.32
N MET A 46 1.46 3.46 1.11
CA MET A 46 1.35 2.31 0.20
C MET A 46 2.12 1.09 0.71
N GLU A 47 3.29 1.30 1.31
CA GLU A 47 4.05 0.24 1.95
C GLU A 47 3.26 -0.43 3.10
N LEU A 48 2.63 0.39 3.94
CA LEU A 48 1.78 -0.11 5.03
C LEU A 48 0.54 -0.82 4.49
N THR A 49 -0.11 -0.24 3.51
CA THR A 49 -1.34 -0.79 2.91
C THR A 49 -1.09 -2.15 2.28
N ALA A 50 0.05 -2.34 1.61
CA ALA A 50 0.42 -3.63 1.02
C ALA A 50 0.47 -4.74 2.08
N VAL A 51 1.09 -4.48 3.22
CA VAL A 51 1.17 -5.45 4.32
C VAL A 51 -0.21 -5.70 4.92
N ILE A 52 -0.97 -4.64 5.20
CA ILE A 52 -2.32 -4.74 5.77
C ILE A 52 -3.22 -5.60 4.90
N GLU A 53 -3.30 -5.30 3.62
CA GLU A 53 -4.16 -6.02 2.69
C GLU A 53 -3.73 -7.48 2.50
N ALA A 54 -2.42 -7.74 2.48
CA ALA A 54 -1.89 -9.10 2.40
C ALA A 54 -2.28 -9.92 3.64
N VAL A 55 -2.11 -9.37 4.83
CA VAL A 55 -2.46 -10.05 6.09
C VAL A 55 -3.98 -10.27 6.19
N LYS A 56 -4.78 -9.27 5.81
CA LYS A 56 -6.25 -9.37 5.82
C LYS A 56 -6.78 -10.46 4.88
N ALA A 57 -6.01 -10.84 3.87
CA ALA A 57 -6.39 -11.92 2.96
C ALA A 57 -6.28 -13.31 3.59
N LEU A 58 -5.62 -13.43 4.73
CA LEU A 58 -5.49 -14.69 5.46
C LEU A 58 -6.74 -14.92 6.33
N ASN A 59 -7.29 -16.13 6.28
CA ASN A 59 -8.54 -16.45 6.96
C ASN A 59 -8.36 -17.23 8.27
N GLN A 60 -7.14 -17.43 8.71
CA GLN A 60 -6.83 -18.15 9.95
C GLN A 60 -5.48 -17.69 10.51
N PRO A 61 -5.20 -17.93 11.81
CA PRO A 61 -3.89 -17.59 12.37
C PRO A 61 -2.76 -18.29 11.63
N CYS A 62 -1.73 -17.53 11.28
CA CYS A 62 -0.56 -18.02 10.53
C CYS A 62 0.74 -17.52 11.16
N GLU A 63 1.80 -18.26 10.92
CA GLU A 63 3.15 -17.71 11.02
C GLU A 63 3.49 -17.08 9.68
N ILE A 64 3.88 -15.80 9.70
CA ILE A 64 4.07 -15.01 8.49
C ILE A 64 5.50 -14.49 8.43
N ASP A 65 6.20 -14.77 7.33
CA ASP A 65 7.44 -14.09 7.01
C ASP A 65 7.14 -12.99 5.99
N VAL A 66 7.27 -11.73 6.42
CA VAL A 66 7.08 -10.57 5.54
C VAL A 66 8.43 -10.12 5.01
N PHE A 67 8.53 -10.02 3.70
CA PHE A 67 9.70 -9.49 2.99
C PHE A 67 9.33 -8.16 2.34
N THR A 68 9.98 -7.09 2.78
CA THR A 68 9.78 -5.73 2.26
C THR A 68 11.11 -5.01 2.20
N ASP A 69 11.27 -4.10 1.25
CA ASP A 69 12.43 -3.19 1.19
C ASP A 69 12.22 -1.92 2.02
N SER A 70 11.04 -1.74 2.62
CA SER A 70 10.71 -0.58 3.42
C SER A 70 11.37 -0.61 4.80
N SER A 71 12.37 0.25 5.00
CA SER A 71 12.94 0.50 6.34
C SER A 71 11.90 1.07 7.30
N TYR A 72 10.99 1.89 6.79
CA TYR A 72 9.91 2.50 7.56
C TYR A 72 9.04 1.45 8.26
N VAL A 73 8.63 0.43 7.54
CA VAL A 73 7.82 -0.66 8.10
C VAL A 73 8.64 -1.55 9.02
N CYS A 74 9.79 -2.05 8.54
CA CYS A 74 10.63 -2.98 9.31
C CYS A 74 11.14 -2.38 10.60
N ASN A 75 11.63 -1.15 10.57
CA ASN A 75 12.26 -0.54 11.75
C ASN A 75 11.26 -0.21 12.84
N ALA A 76 10.00 0.05 12.50
CA ALA A 76 8.96 0.28 13.51
C ALA A 76 8.82 -0.93 14.45
N PHE A 77 8.95 -2.13 13.93
CA PHE A 77 8.89 -3.36 14.72
C PHE A 77 10.25 -3.77 15.28
N LYS A 78 11.29 -3.79 14.46
CA LYS A 78 12.64 -4.21 14.88
C LYS A 78 13.26 -3.30 15.93
N ASN A 79 13.06 -1.99 15.81
CA ASN A 79 13.56 -1.01 16.76
C ASN A 79 12.58 -0.72 17.90
N GLY A 80 11.41 -1.36 17.89
CA GLY A 80 10.42 -1.24 18.93
C GLY A 80 9.69 0.11 18.99
N TRP A 81 9.75 0.92 17.94
CA TRP A 81 9.08 2.23 17.90
C TRP A 81 7.57 2.12 18.10
N ILE A 82 6.96 1.11 17.49
CA ILE A 82 5.51 0.91 17.55
C ILE A 82 5.03 0.64 18.99
N TRP A 83 5.84 -0.06 19.80
CA TRP A 83 5.52 -0.34 21.19
C TRP A 83 5.59 0.93 22.04
N ASN A 84 6.54 1.82 21.74
CA ASN A 84 6.64 3.12 22.38
C ASN A 84 5.43 4.01 22.03
N TRP A 85 5.01 4.01 20.78
CA TRP A 85 3.82 4.76 20.35
C TRP A 85 2.55 4.27 21.06
N LEU A 86 2.39 2.96 21.22
CA LEU A 86 1.27 2.40 21.97
C LEU A 86 1.24 2.88 23.42
N ARG A 87 2.40 2.97 24.06
CA ARG A 87 2.51 3.37 25.46
C ARG A 87 2.35 4.87 25.69
N ASN A 88 2.74 5.70 24.73
CA ASN A 88 2.75 7.15 24.88
C ASN A 88 1.61 7.88 24.18
N GLY A 89 0.60 7.16 23.70
CA GLY A 89 -0.56 7.76 23.04
C GLY A 89 -0.30 8.21 21.61
N TRP A 90 0.58 7.51 20.88
CA TRP A 90 0.90 7.75 19.45
C TRP A 90 1.55 9.11 19.22
N LYS A 91 2.56 9.40 20.00
CA LYS A 91 3.35 10.64 19.88
C LYS A 91 4.81 10.34 19.59
N THR A 92 5.43 11.19 18.78
CA THR A 92 6.87 11.16 18.53
C THR A 92 7.64 11.66 19.74
N ALA A 93 8.97 11.57 19.72
CA ALA A 93 9.84 12.09 20.76
C ALA A 93 9.62 13.60 21.03
N ASN A 94 9.27 14.36 20.00
CA ASN A 94 8.97 15.80 20.08
C ASN A 94 7.50 16.09 20.39
N LYS A 95 6.74 15.09 20.83
CA LYS A 95 5.32 15.18 21.20
C LYS A 95 4.38 15.53 20.05
N HIS A 96 4.81 15.34 18.80
CA HIS A 96 3.95 15.45 17.63
C HIS A 96 3.20 14.13 17.40
N PRO A 97 1.99 14.16 16.82
CA PRO A 97 1.29 12.92 16.44
C PRO A 97 2.13 12.07 15.47
N VAL A 98 2.11 10.77 15.65
CA VAL A 98 2.78 9.83 14.74
C VAL A 98 2.09 9.88 13.39
N GLU A 99 2.87 10.02 12.32
CA GLU A 99 2.35 9.97 10.94
C GLU A 99 1.76 8.60 10.63
N ASN A 100 0.70 8.59 9.83
CA ASN A 100 0.03 7.35 9.39
C ASN A 100 -0.50 6.48 10.55
N GLN A 101 -0.85 7.13 11.65
CA GLN A 101 -1.37 6.45 12.84
C GLN A 101 -2.55 5.53 12.50
N ASP A 102 -3.45 5.95 11.61
CA ASP A 102 -4.59 5.17 11.15
C ASP A 102 -4.16 3.81 10.59
N LEU A 103 -3.16 3.80 9.71
CA LEU A 103 -2.65 2.58 9.10
C LEU A 103 -1.85 1.72 10.08
N TRP A 104 -1.05 2.35 10.95
CA TRP A 104 -0.32 1.60 11.98
C TRP A 104 -1.27 0.89 12.94
N GLN A 105 -2.36 1.53 13.34
CA GLN A 105 -3.37 0.91 14.20
C GLN A 105 -4.09 -0.23 13.48
N GLU A 106 -4.42 -0.05 12.22
CA GLU A 106 -5.03 -1.10 11.39
C GLU A 106 -4.09 -2.30 11.24
N LEU A 107 -2.81 -2.06 10.98
CA LEU A 107 -1.80 -3.11 10.88
C LEU A 107 -1.70 -3.90 12.19
N LEU A 108 -1.60 -3.23 13.33
CA LEU A 108 -1.55 -3.89 14.63
C LEU A 108 -2.78 -4.76 14.87
N ALA A 109 -3.95 -4.26 14.52
CA ALA A 109 -5.19 -5.02 14.69
C ALA A 109 -5.20 -6.29 13.84
N CYS A 110 -4.74 -6.22 12.59
CA CYS A 110 -4.78 -7.40 11.71
C CYS A 110 -3.68 -8.42 11.98
N ILE A 111 -2.52 -8.01 12.52
CA ILE A 111 -1.44 -8.97 12.85
C ILE A 111 -1.57 -9.61 14.22
N LYS A 112 -2.51 -9.16 15.04
CA LYS A 112 -2.66 -9.59 16.43
C LYS A 112 -2.80 -11.11 16.61
N ILE A 113 -3.49 -11.77 15.68
CA ILE A 113 -3.71 -13.22 15.72
C ILE A 113 -2.59 -14.03 15.08
N HIS A 114 -1.63 -13.36 14.45
CA HIS A 114 -0.54 -14.01 13.72
C HIS A 114 0.79 -13.88 14.45
N LYS A 115 1.73 -14.75 14.07
CA LYS A 115 3.13 -14.58 14.45
C LYS A 115 3.86 -14.05 13.22
N VAL A 116 4.35 -12.80 13.30
CA VAL A 116 4.95 -12.13 12.16
C VAL A 116 6.45 -11.94 12.36
N ASN A 117 7.22 -12.37 11.36
CA ASN A 117 8.66 -12.15 11.27
C ASN A 117 8.91 -11.11 10.17
N TRP A 118 9.58 -10.03 10.52
CA TRP A 118 9.86 -8.92 9.61
C TRP A 118 11.25 -9.07 9.00
N ASN A 119 11.32 -9.10 7.68
CA ASN A 119 12.55 -9.28 6.93
C ASN A 119 12.71 -8.15 5.92
N LYS A 120 13.76 -7.36 6.10
CA LYS A 120 14.10 -6.32 5.13
C LYS A 120 14.93 -6.92 4.01
N VAL A 121 14.48 -6.77 2.76
CA VAL A 121 15.25 -7.15 1.59
C VAL A 121 15.91 -5.91 1.01
N LYS A 122 17.08 -6.09 0.39
CA LYS A 122 17.72 -5.01 -0.36
C LYS A 122 16.93 -4.79 -1.64
N GLY A 123 16.60 -3.54 -1.96
CA GLY A 123 15.99 -3.19 -3.23
C GLY A 123 16.85 -3.72 -4.37
N HIS A 124 16.24 -4.22 -5.42
CA HIS A 124 16.90 -4.87 -6.57
C HIS A 124 17.55 -6.23 -6.27
N ALA A 125 17.19 -6.89 -5.17
CA ALA A 125 17.55 -8.29 -4.99
C ALA A 125 16.95 -9.11 -6.13
N ASP A 126 17.77 -9.96 -6.73
CA ASP A 126 17.40 -10.77 -7.90
C ASP A 126 16.51 -11.93 -7.45
N ASN A 127 15.25 -11.62 -7.16
CA ASN A 127 14.24 -12.54 -6.65
C ASN A 127 12.95 -12.34 -7.44
N GLU A 128 12.44 -13.42 -7.99
CA GLU A 128 11.22 -13.44 -8.78
C GLU A 128 10.03 -12.75 -8.09
N TYR A 129 9.84 -13.04 -6.79
CA TYR A 129 8.72 -12.52 -6.01
C TYR A 129 8.89 -11.03 -5.70
N ASN A 130 10.11 -10.58 -5.43
CA ASN A 130 10.41 -9.16 -5.25
C ASN A 130 10.11 -8.38 -6.53
N ASN A 131 10.54 -8.90 -7.67
CA ASN A 131 10.28 -8.29 -8.97
C ASN A 131 8.78 -8.26 -9.29
N ARG A 132 8.06 -9.32 -8.95
CA ARG A 132 6.62 -9.40 -9.20
C ARG A 132 5.83 -8.41 -8.34
N ARG A 133 6.12 -8.29 -7.05
CA ARG A 133 5.46 -7.30 -6.17
C ARG A 133 5.68 -5.87 -6.65
N ASP A 134 6.89 -5.57 -7.09
CA ASP A 134 7.25 -4.26 -7.64
C ASP A 134 6.43 -3.96 -8.90
N LYS A 135 6.34 -4.91 -9.80
CA LYS A 135 5.54 -4.78 -11.02
C LYS A 135 4.05 -4.61 -10.73
N LEU A 136 3.52 -5.33 -9.74
CA LEU A 136 2.13 -5.17 -9.30
C LEU A 136 1.87 -3.74 -8.81
N ALA A 137 2.74 -3.20 -7.98
CA ALA A 137 2.62 -1.85 -7.43
C ALA A 137 2.71 -0.78 -8.53
N THR A 138 3.72 -0.86 -9.40
CA THR A 138 3.92 0.12 -10.48
C THR A 138 2.84 0.05 -11.55
N THR A 139 2.34 -1.14 -11.86
CA THR A 139 1.22 -1.32 -12.78
C THR A 139 -0.06 -0.69 -12.20
N ALA A 140 -0.34 -0.87 -10.91
CA ALA A 140 -1.49 -0.27 -10.25
C ALA A 140 -1.44 1.26 -10.34
N VAL A 141 -0.28 1.87 -10.15
CA VAL A 141 -0.08 3.32 -10.32
C VAL A 141 -0.40 3.75 -11.75
N ALA A 142 0.19 3.06 -12.73
CA ALA A 142 0.01 3.39 -14.15
C ALA A 142 -1.45 3.28 -14.59
N GLU A 143 -2.14 2.24 -14.16
CA GLU A 143 -3.55 2.03 -14.47
C GLU A 143 -4.45 3.11 -13.88
N LEU A 144 -4.23 3.50 -12.63
CA LEU A 144 -5.00 4.56 -11.98
C LEU A 144 -4.74 5.91 -12.65
N LYS A 145 -3.50 6.24 -12.99
CA LYS A 145 -3.16 7.47 -13.72
C LYS A 145 -3.90 7.55 -15.05
N LYS A 146 -3.91 6.45 -15.79
CA LYS A 146 -4.62 6.36 -17.08
C LYS A 146 -6.11 6.58 -16.90
N LYS A 147 -6.72 5.97 -15.88
CA LYS A 147 -8.13 6.13 -15.57
C LYS A 147 -8.48 7.58 -15.22
N ILE A 148 -7.68 8.23 -14.40
CA ILE A 148 -7.86 9.64 -14.02
C ILE A 148 -7.78 10.55 -15.25
N GLU A 149 -6.81 10.32 -16.12
CA GLU A 149 -6.65 11.11 -17.35
C GLU A 149 -7.84 10.94 -18.29
N THR A 150 -8.33 9.72 -18.47
CA THR A 150 -9.52 9.42 -19.27
C THR A 150 -10.75 10.13 -18.71
N GLU A 151 -10.98 10.08 -17.41
CA GLU A 151 -12.09 10.76 -16.74
C GLU A 151 -12.02 12.28 -16.91
N LYS A 152 -10.84 12.87 -16.84
CA LYS A 152 -10.63 14.31 -17.08
C LYS A 152 -10.99 14.69 -18.51
N GLN A 153 -10.58 13.88 -19.49
CA GLN A 153 -10.89 14.11 -20.91
C GLN A 153 -12.40 14.02 -21.17
N GLU A 154 -13.08 13.05 -20.59
CA GLU A 154 -14.54 12.90 -20.69
C GLU A 154 -15.28 14.09 -20.08
N ARG A 155 -14.87 14.55 -18.89
CA ARG A 155 -15.45 15.74 -18.24
C ARG A 155 -15.24 16.99 -19.07
N ALA A 156 -14.09 17.17 -19.69
CA ALA A 156 -13.79 18.30 -20.57
C ALA A 156 -14.69 18.29 -21.81
N LYS A 157 -14.94 17.12 -22.39
CA LYS A 157 -15.87 16.96 -23.54
C LYS A 157 -17.30 17.28 -23.14
N ASP A 158 -17.78 16.78 -22.00
CA ASP A 158 -19.14 17.05 -21.50
C ASP A 158 -19.35 18.53 -21.21
N SER A 159 -18.40 19.19 -20.58
CA SER A 159 -18.44 20.64 -20.32
C SER A 159 -18.51 21.44 -21.63
N LYS A 160 -17.72 21.05 -22.63
CA LYS A 160 -17.71 21.69 -23.94
C LYS A 160 -19.06 21.51 -24.65
N ASN A 161 -19.60 20.30 -24.65
CA ASN A 161 -20.90 19.98 -25.27
C ASN A 161 -22.03 20.77 -24.61
N LYS A 162 -22.07 20.86 -23.29
CA LYS A 162 -23.05 21.66 -22.54
C LYS A 162 -22.95 23.15 -22.86
N SER A 163 -21.75 23.69 -23.01
CA SER A 163 -21.51 25.07 -23.40
C SER A 163 -22.01 25.36 -24.82
N ASP A 164 -21.77 24.47 -25.77
CA ASP A 164 -22.22 24.57 -27.15
C ASP A 164 -23.76 24.48 -27.26
N GLU A 165 -24.41 23.57 -26.50
CA GLU A 165 -25.87 23.45 -26.44
C GLU A 165 -26.52 24.74 -25.85
N SER A 166 -25.95 25.27 -24.77
CA SER A 166 -26.38 26.51 -24.14
C SER A 166 -26.27 27.68 -25.10
N GLY A 167 -25.22 27.75 -25.92
CA GLY A 167 -25.02 28.74 -26.96
C GLY A 167 -26.01 28.65 -28.11
N ALA A 168 -26.45 27.44 -28.45
CA ALA A 168 -27.43 27.21 -29.52
C ALA A 168 -28.85 27.63 -29.12
N GLU A 169 -29.22 27.55 -27.87
CA GLU A 169 -30.55 27.94 -27.35
C GLU A 169 -30.76 29.47 -27.26
N THR A 170 -29.69 30.25 -27.29
CA THR A 170 -29.75 31.72 -27.18
C THR A 170 -29.86 32.46 -28.52
N VAL A 171 -29.96 31.72 -29.59
CA VAL A 171 -30.21 32.27 -30.93
C VAL A 171 -31.67 32.03 -31.30
#